data_ca310134ce2fa620691d2b07d59a977a
#
_entry.id   ca310134ce2fa620691d2b07d59a977a
#
_cell.length_a   1.000
_cell.length_b   1.000
_cell.length_c   1.000
_cell.angle_alpha   90.00
_cell.angle_beta   90.00
_cell.angle_gamma   90.00
#
_symmetry.space_group_name_H-M   'P 1'
#
loop_
_entity.id
_entity.type
_entity.pdbx_description
1 polymer ?
#
loop_
_entity_poly.entity_id
_entity_poly.type
_entity_poly.pdbx_seq_one_letter_code
_entity_poly.pdbx_strand_id
1 'polypeptide(L)'
;MRQFVMIGGDMRCHYLAAYLKEQGVYVTTYKVPDCEDEYSSWPMISEAFRNDSTVEERVLLLPVPVAKDGIHINGCTELAIENIAGSLTAFDFVCGGVLPSGLTDACTAAGVPYYDYMKDDCVALKNAVATAEGAIAESFMMSDINIENSKCLVTGYGRCGRVLAQKLLRMGAEVTVTARSVEACFKAEIGRASCRERV
;
A
#
# COMPACT_ATOMS: atom_id res chain seq x y z
N MET A 1 8.29 11.26 -23.35
CA MET A 1 7.99 9.85 -22.90
C MET A 1 7.90 9.86 -21.38
N ARG A 2 6.92 9.16 -20.79
CA ARG A 2 6.79 9.05 -19.32
C ARG A 2 7.69 7.92 -18.82
N GLN A 3 8.43 8.16 -17.76
CA GLN A 3 9.33 7.18 -17.15
C GLN A 3 9.04 7.07 -15.65
N PHE A 4 9.03 5.82 -15.14
CA PHE A 4 8.79 5.52 -13.75
C PHE A 4 10.05 4.99 -13.08
N VAL A 5 10.27 5.40 -11.84
CA VAL A 5 11.25 4.78 -10.94
C VAL A 5 10.47 4.12 -9.82
N MET A 6 10.66 2.83 -9.64
CA MET A 6 10.04 2.06 -8.56
C MET A 6 11.10 1.59 -7.57
N ILE A 7 10.88 1.83 -6.28
CA ILE A 7 11.85 1.53 -5.22
C ILE A 7 11.25 0.59 -4.19
N GLY A 8 12.02 -0.44 -3.83
CA GLY A 8 11.73 -1.34 -2.71
C GLY A 8 10.37 -2.02 -2.82
N GLY A 9 9.72 -2.18 -1.70
CA GLY A 9 8.41 -2.81 -1.60
C GLY A 9 8.46 -4.31 -1.37
N ASP A 10 7.43 -4.99 -1.82
CA ASP A 10 7.27 -6.44 -1.80
C ASP A 10 6.83 -6.94 -3.18
N MET A 11 6.40 -8.21 -3.28
CA MET A 11 5.97 -8.80 -4.55
C MET A 11 4.86 -8.02 -5.27
N ARG A 12 4.10 -7.16 -4.60
CA ARG A 12 3.13 -6.27 -5.25
C ARG A 12 3.83 -5.26 -6.16
N CYS A 13 4.99 -4.75 -5.74
CA CYS A 13 5.81 -3.86 -6.57
C CYS A 13 6.40 -4.60 -7.77
N HIS A 14 6.86 -5.84 -7.59
CA HIS A 14 7.30 -6.70 -8.69
C HIS A 14 6.21 -6.85 -9.77
N TYR A 15 5.01 -7.29 -9.37
CA TYR A 15 3.90 -7.46 -10.31
C TYR A 15 3.46 -6.14 -10.96
N LEU A 16 3.51 -5.03 -10.23
CA LEU A 16 3.19 -3.72 -10.78
C LEU A 16 4.24 -3.29 -11.83
N ALA A 17 5.52 -3.51 -11.55
CA ALA A 17 6.59 -3.22 -12.50
C ALA A 17 6.44 -4.05 -13.77
N ALA A 18 6.17 -5.35 -13.65
CA ALA A 18 5.92 -6.24 -14.78
C ALA A 18 4.72 -5.77 -15.61
N TYR A 19 3.59 -5.49 -14.95
CA TYR A 19 2.38 -4.99 -15.60
C TYR A 19 2.62 -3.67 -16.36
N LEU A 20 3.31 -2.71 -15.76
CA LEU A 20 3.62 -1.43 -16.42
C LEU A 20 4.52 -1.63 -17.65
N LYS A 21 5.52 -2.51 -17.55
CA LYS A 21 6.40 -2.87 -18.68
C LYS A 21 5.60 -3.52 -19.82
N GLU A 22 4.66 -4.41 -19.52
CA GLU A 22 3.75 -5.03 -20.50
C GLU A 22 2.86 -3.99 -21.20
N GLN A 23 2.49 -2.91 -20.52
CA GLN A 23 1.75 -1.78 -21.10
C GLN A 23 2.64 -0.82 -21.92
N GLY A 24 3.91 -1.16 -22.11
CA GLY A 24 4.86 -0.32 -22.86
C GLY A 24 5.38 0.89 -22.08
N VAL A 25 5.21 0.90 -20.76
CA VAL A 25 5.72 1.94 -19.88
C VAL A 25 7.17 1.66 -19.51
N TYR A 26 8.03 2.66 -19.59
CA TYR A 26 9.41 2.51 -19.15
C TYR A 26 9.49 2.58 -17.62
N VAL A 27 10.00 1.51 -16.99
CA VAL A 27 10.08 1.37 -15.54
C VAL A 27 11.49 0.93 -15.13
N THR A 28 12.20 1.82 -14.45
CA THR A 28 13.44 1.50 -13.74
C THR A 28 13.12 1.01 -12.35
N THR A 29 13.70 -0.11 -11.94
CA THR A 29 13.53 -0.71 -10.61
C THR A 29 14.79 -0.57 -9.77
N TYR A 30 14.61 -0.32 -8.45
CA TYR A 30 15.68 -0.30 -7.48
C TYR A 30 15.25 -1.02 -6.21
N LYS A 31 15.95 -2.12 -5.87
CA LYS A 31 15.63 -2.99 -4.72
C LYS A 31 14.19 -3.50 -4.71
N VAL A 32 13.59 -3.63 -5.87
CA VAL A 32 12.28 -4.31 -6.02
C VAL A 32 12.53 -5.82 -6.06
N PRO A 33 11.82 -6.64 -5.26
CA PRO A 33 12.00 -8.09 -5.25
C PRO A 33 11.89 -8.70 -6.65
N ASP A 34 12.78 -9.65 -6.95
CA ASP A 34 12.82 -10.38 -8.23
C ASP A 34 12.90 -9.49 -9.48
N CYS A 35 13.38 -8.25 -9.32
CA CYS A 35 13.72 -7.34 -10.42
C CYS A 35 15.22 -7.06 -10.40
N GLU A 36 15.80 -6.88 -11.59
CA GLU A 36 17.19 -6.44 -11.72
C GLU A 36 17.29 -4.94 -11.46
N ASP A 37 18.28 -4.53 -10.66
CA ASP A 37 18.59 -3.12 -10.45
C ASP A 37 19.37 -2.59 -11.65
N GLU A 38 18.84 -1.58 -12.36
CA GLU A 38 19.54 -0.91 -13.46
C GLU A 38 20.71 -0.04 -12.97
N TYR A 39 20.65 0.39 -11.71
CA TYR A 39 21.65 1.26 -11.08
C TYR A 39 22.09 0.67 -9.74
N SER A 40 23.37 0.86 -9.40
CA SER A 40 23.94 0.33 -8.18
C SER A 40 23.64 1.15 -6.92
N SER A 41 23.14 2.37 -7.07
CA SER A 41 22.83 3.25 -5.94
C SER A 41 21.76 4.29 -6.25
N TRP A 42 21.09 4.79 -5.21
CA TRP A 42 20.09 5.85 -5.32
C TRP A 42 20.65 7.16 -5.91
N PRO A 43 21.85 7.67 -5.51
CA PRO A 43 22.41 8.87 -6.13
C PRO A 43 22.54 8.77 -7.65
N MET A 44 22.96 7.61 -8.17
CA MET A 44 23.09 7.39 -9.62
C MET A 44 21.74 7.48 -10.32
N ILE A 45 20.69 6.93 -9.73
CA ILE A 45 19.32 7.02 -10.27
C ILE A 45 18.89 8.50 -10.34
N SER A 46 18.97 9.21 -9.21
CA SER A 46 18.53 10.59 -9.13
C SER A 46 19.29 11.53 -10.07
N GLU A 47 20.58 11.27 -10.30
CA GLU A 47 21.41 12.00 -11.25
C GLU A 47 21.04 11.69 -12.69
N ALA A 48 20.89 10.41 -13.03
CA ALA A 48 20.49 9.97 -14.37
C ALA A 48 19.14 10.57 -14.77
N PHE A 49 18.16 10.51 -13.86
CA PHE A 49 16.81 11.05 -14.10
C PHE A 49 16.79 12.58 -14.20
N ARG A 50 17.65 13.28 -13.46
CA ARG A 50 17.77 14.74 -13.55
C ARG A 50 18.32 15.19 -14.89
N ASN A 51 19.23 14.44 -15.48
CA ASN A 51 20.00 14.83 -16.66
C ASN A 51 19.40 14.31 -17.99
N ASP A 52 18.41 13.40 -17.93
CA ASP A 52 17.79 12.85 -19.14
C ASP A 52 16.76 13.83 -19.73
N SER A 53 17.18 14.55 -20.80
CA SER A 53 16.34 15.50 -21.52
C SER A 53 15.31 14.84 -22.45
N THR A 54 15.34 13.54 -22.64
CA THR A 54 14.41 12.79 -23.51
C THR A 54 13.11 12.42 -22.80
N VAL A 55 13.09 12.51 -21.47
CA VAL A 55 11.95 12.20 -20.63
C VAL A 55 11.10 13.44 -20.37
N GLU A 56 9.82 13.35 -20.71
CA GLU A 56 8.85 14.44 -20.51
C GLU A 56 8.29 14.48 -19.09
N GLU A 57 8.13 13.32 -18.46
CA GLU A 57 7.56 13.19 -17.11
C GLU A 57 8.24 12.05 -16.35
N ARG A 58 8.71 12.35 -15.16
CA ARG A 58 9.43 11.44 -14.26
C ARG A 58 8.60 11.18 -13.02
N VAL A 59 8.20 9.94 -12.84
CA VAL A 59 7.33 9.54 -11.73
C VAL A 59 8.06 8.64 -10.77
N LEU A 60 8.12 9.02 -9.50
CA LEU A 60 8.63 8.18 -8.43
C LEU A 60 7.49 7.35 -7.83
N LEU A 61 7.59 6.04 -7.93
CA LEU A 61 6.66 5.07 -7.35
C LEU A 61 7.25 4.48 -6.07
N LEU A 62 6.59 4.73 -4.94
CA LEU A 62 6.97 4.25 -3.63
C LEU A 62 6.02 3.13 -3.16
N PRO A 63 6.48 2.22 -2.29
CA PRO A 63 5.70 1.06 -1.83
C PRO A 63 4.52 1.39 -0.91
N VAL A 64 3.80 0.36 -0.47
CA VAL A 64 2.72 0.41 0.54
C VAL A 64 3.04 -0.51 1.72
N PRO A 65 3.16 0.02 2.93
CA PRO A 65 3.40 1.43 3.24
C PRO A 65 4.76 1.88 2.71
N VAL A 66 4.95 3.19 2.52
CA VAL A 66 6.24 3.74 2.09
C VAL A 66 7.35 3.38 3.07
N ALA A 67 7.09 3.50 4.36
CA ALA A 67 8.01 3.09 5.41
C ALA A 67 7.24 2.42 6.56
N LYS A 68 7.75 1.28 7.05
CA LYS A 68 7.17 0.57 8.21
C LYS A 68 7.74 1.08 9.53
N ASP A 69 9.00 1.47 9.52
CA ASP A 69 9.72 2.01 10.69
C ASP A 69 9.66 3.54 10.77
N GLY A 70 9.08 4.19 9.77
CA GLY A 70 9.00 5.64 9.64
C GLY A 70 10.30 6.31 9.16
N ILE A 71 11.34 5.55 8.88
CA ILE A 71 12.69 6.05 8.56
C ILE A 71 13.13 5.56 7.16
N HIS A 72 13.05 4.26 6.91
CA HIS A 72 13.58 3.65 5.69
C HIS A 72 12.47 3.24 4.73
N ILE A 73 12.77 3.26 3.45
CA ILE A 73 11.85 2.79 2.42
C ILE A 73 11.58 1.29 2.64
N ASN A 74 10.33 0.93 2.72
CA ASN A 74 9.92 -0.46 2.89
C ASN A 74 10.48 -1.33 1.76
N GLY A 75 11.18 -2.41 2.12
CA GLY A 75 11.87 -3.28 1.16
C GLY A 75 13.23 -2.75 0.68
N CYS A 76 13.69 -1.57 1.17
CA CYS A 76 15.00 -1.00 0.86
C CYS A 76 15.57 -0.30 2.10
N THR A 77 16.09 -1.08 3.06
CA THR A 77 16.58 -0.57 4.36
C THR A 77 17.84 0.28 4.26
N GLU A 78 18.52 0.27 3.15
CA GLU A 78 19.68 1.12 2.86
C GLU A 78 19.29 2.55 2.43
N LEU A 79 18.01 2.79 2.14
CA LEU A 79 17.53 4.08 1.65
C LEU A 79 16.55 4.72 2.64
N ALA A 80 16.99 5.79 3.28
CA ALA A 80 16.14 6.57 4.16
C ALA A 80 15.21 7.52 3.38
N ILE A 81 14.07 7.88 3.98
CA ILE A 81 13.11 8.86 3.43
C ILE A 81 13.81 10.20 3.15
N GLU A 82 14.75 10.61 4.01
CA GLU A 82 15.51 11.86 3.86
C GLU A 82 16.34 11.88 2.57
N ASN A 83 16.88 10.74 2.13
CA ASN A 83 17.61 10.66 0.87
C ASN A 83 16.67 10.89 -0.33
N ILE A 84 15.43 10.37 -0.25
CA ILE A 84 14.39 10.63 -1.25
C ILE A 84 14.05 12.13 -1.23
N ALA A 85 13.80 12.70 -0.05
CA ALA A 85 13.47 14.12 0.12
C ALA A 85 14.54 15.04 -0.49
N GLY A 86 15.82 14.71 -0.34
CA GLY A 86 16.94 15.44 -0.93
C GLY A 86 17.04 15.34 -2.45
N SER A 87 16.32 14.40 -3.07
CA SER A 87 16.40 14.10 -4.51
C SER A 87 15.09 14.41 -5.28
N LEU A 88 14.09 14.97 -4.61
CA LEU A 88 12.75 15.19 -5.19
C LEU A 88 12.76 16.01 -6.48
N THR A 89 13.68 16.96 -6.62
CA THR A 89 13.81 17.80 -7.84
C THR A 89 14.20 17.01 -9.09
N ALA A 90 14.54 15.72 -8.95
CA ALA A 90 14.77 14.82 -10.10
C ALA A 90 13.45 14.25 -10.66
N PHE A 91 12.32 14.48 -9.99
CA PHE A 91 11.03 13.91 -10.33
C PHE A 91 9.97 14.99 -10.49
N ASP A 92 9.04 14.74 -11.40
CA ASP A 92 7.90 15.61 -11.67
C ASP A 92 6.66 15.24 -10.85
N PHE A 93 6.64 13.98 -10.34
CA PHE A 93 5.53 13.47 -9.54
C PHE A 93 5.98 12.33 -8.60
N VAL A 94 5.43 12.29 -7.41
CA VAL A 94 5.66 11.23 -6.42
C VAL A 94 4.36 10.54 -6.07
N CYS A 95 4.30 9.21 -6.13
CA CYS A 95 3.16 8.47 -5.59
C CYS A 95 3.60 7.28 -4.75
N GLY A 96 2.76 6.94 -3.78
CA GLY A 96 3.00 5.85 -2.83
C GLY A 96 1.77 5.61 -1.96
N GLY A 97 1.87 4.67 -1.05
CA GLY A 97 0.79 4.40 -0.11
C GLY A 97 1.21 4.64 1.34
N VAL A 98 0.40 5.41 2.08
CA VAL A 98 0.73 5.84 3.45
C VAL A 98 2.02 6.67 3.44
N LEU A 99 1.98 7.78 2.71
CA LEU A 99 3.11 8.70 2.62
C LEU A 99 3.40 9.32 4.00
N PRO A 100 4.63 9.22 4.53
CA PRO A 100 5.01 9.90 5.77
C PRO A 100 4.92 11.42 5.65
N SER A 101 4.55 12.12 6.73
CA SER A 101 4.40 13.57 6.75
C SER A 101 5.69 14.30 6.33
N GLY A 102 6.86 13.83 6.82
CA GLY A 102 8.14 14.41 6.42
C GLY A 102 8.39 14.39 4.91
N LEU A 103 7.93 13.33 4.20
CA LEU A 103 8.05 13.25 2.75
C LEU A 103 7.04 14.17 2.06
N THR A 104 5.80 14.25 2.54
CA THR A 104 4.79 15.15 1.96
C THR A 104 5.14 16.62 2.15
N ASP A 105 5.74 16.95 3.30
CA ASP A 105 6.24 18.31 3.59
C ASP A 105 7.42 18.66 2.66
N ALA A 106 8.33 17.72 2.45
CA ALA A 106 9.44 17.89 1.51
C ALA A 106 8.96 18.03 0.06
N CYS A 107 7.98 17.24 -0.37
CA CYS A 107 7.35 17.40 -1.70
C CYS A 107 6.73 18.79 -1.86
N THR A 108 6.02 19.26 -0.84
CA THR A 108 5.40 20.60 -0.84
C THR A 108 6.45 21.69 -0.93
N ALA A 109 7.53 21.59 -0.14
CA ALA A 109 8.62 22.55 -0.15
C ALA A 109 9.40 22.57 -1.48
N ALA A 110 9.54 21.42 -2.13
CA ALA A 110 10.19 21.28 -3.44
C ALA A 110 9.26 21.63 -4.62
N GLY A 111 7.97 21.88 -4.37
CA GLY A 111 6.97 22.11 -5.43
C GLY A 111 6.67 20.89 -6.29
N VAL A 112 6.96 19.68 -5.80
CA VAL A 112 6.72 18.41 -6.49
C VAL A 112 5.36 17.86 -6.07
N PRO A 113 4.40 17.70 -6.99
CA PRO A 113 3.10 17.12 -6.68
C PRO A 113 3.23 15.66 -6.25
N TYR A 114 2.37 15.25 -5.32
CA TYR A 114 2.36 13.88 -4.82
C TYR A 114 0.94 13.31 -4.68
N TYR A 115 0.83 12.00 -4.69
CA TYR A 115 -0.43 11.28 -4.52
C TYR A 115 -0.27 10.08 -3.58
N ASP A 116 -1.02 10.12 -2.47
CA ASP A 116 -1.15 8.98 -1.56
C ASP A 116 -2.38 8.17 -1.96
N TYR A 117 -2.16 7.09 -2.71
CA TYR A 117 -3.26 6.26 -3.21
C TYR A 117 -3.99 5.47 -2.10
N MET A 118 -3.46 5.41 -0.89
CA MET A 118 -4.20 4.86 0.26
C MET A 118 -5.20 5.84 0.87
N LYS A 119 -5.14 7.12 0.48
CA LYS A 119 -6.19 8.11 0.78
C LYS A 119 -7.35 8.03 -0.21
N ASP A 120 -7.17 7.39 -1.36
CA ASP A 120 -8.26 7.08 -2.28
C ASP A 120 -9.07 5.88 -1.76
N ASP A 121 -10.37 6.12 -1.48
CA ASP A 121 -11.24 5.09 -0.92
C ASP A 121 -11.44 3.89 -1.85
N CYS A 122 -11.42 4.11 -3.16
CA CYS A 122 -11.56 3.04 -4.14
C CYS A 122 -10.36 2.08 -4.10
N VAL A 123 -9.14 2.63 -4.10
CA VAL A 123 -7.90 1.87 -4.00
C VAL A 123 -7.80 1.17 -2.64
N ALA A 124 -8.09 1.91 -1.57
CA ALA A 124 -8.02 1.38 -0.21
C ALA A 124 -9.02 0.25 0.04
N LEU A 125 -10.23 0.32 -0.54
CA LEU A 125 -11.21 -0.76 -0.46
C LEU A 125 -10.79 -1.99 -1.26
N LYS A 126 -10.21 -1.83 -2.44
CA LYS A 126 -9.65 -2.94 -3.22
C LYS A 126 -8.50 -3.62 -2.48
N ASN A 127 -7.60 -2.83 -1.89
CA ASN A 127 -6.51 -3.36 -1.07
C ASN A 127 -7.02 -4.10 0.19
N ALA A 128 -8.13 -3.64 0.78
CA ALA A 128 -8.75 -4.30 1.92
C ALA A 128 -9.27 -5.72 1.59
N VAL A 129 -9.60 -6.00 0.33
CA VAL A 129 -10.00 -7.35 -0.11
C VAL A 129 -8.85 -8.32 0.05
N ALA A 130 -7.66 -8.00 -0.48
CA ALA A 130 -6.47 -8.84 -0.36
C ALA A 130 -6.06 -9.04 1.12
N THR A 131 -6.15 -7.97 1.93
CA THR A 131 -5.87 -8.04 3.37
C THR A 131 -6.84 -8.98 4.10
N ALA A 132 -8.13 -8.93 3.76
CA ALA A 132 -9.14 -9.79 4.37
C ALA A 132 -8.96 -11.26 3.95
N GLU A 133 -8.59 -11.52 2.68
CA GLU A 133 -8.30 -12.86 2.18
C GLU A 133 -7.05 -13.44 2.83
N GLY A 134 -6.00 -12.64 3.00
CA GLY A 134 -4.81 -13.05 3.75
C GLY A 134 -5.14 -13.40 5.20
N ALA A 135 -5.95 -12.60 5.89
CA ALA A 135 -6.37 -12.90 7.26
C ALA A 135 -7.18 -14.22 7.36
N ILE A 136 -8.01 -14.52 6.36
CA ILE A 136 -8.74 -15.80 6.29
C ILE A 136 -7.76 -16.95 6.03
N ALA A 137 -6.82 -16.81 5.11
CA ALA A 137 -5.80 -17.81 4.84
C ALA A 137 -4.98 -18.12 6.10
N GLU A 138 -4.52 -17.09 6.81
CA GLU A 138 -3.82 -17.26 8.10
C GLU A 138 -4.69 -17.97 9.15
N SER A 139 -6.00 -17.68 9.19
CA SER A 139 -6.89 -18.35 10.14
C SER A 139 -6.98 -19.87 9.89
N PHE A 140 -6.95 -20.32 8.64
CA PHE A 140 -6.87 -21.73 8.31
C PHE A 140 -5.54 -22.37 8.71
N MET A 141 -4.44 -21.64 8.60
CA MET A 141 -3.12 -22.13 8.99
C MET A 141 -2.92 -22.19 10.50
N MET A 142 -3.62 -21.35 11.26
CA MET A 142 -3.47 -21.21 12.71
C MET A 142 -4.54 -21.95 13.52
N SER A 143 -5.56 -22.51 12.90
CA SER A 143 -6.71 -23.11 13.59
C SER A 143 -7.15 -24.41 12.91
N ASP A 144 -7.45 -25.41 13.72
CA ASP A 144 -8.04 -26.71 13.29
C ASP A 144 -9.57 -26.65 13.17
N ILE A 145 -10.17 -25.44 13.27
CA ILE A 145 -11.62 -25.25 13.26
C ILE A 145 -12.07 -24.76 11.88
N ASN A 146 -13.15 -25.34 11.35
CA ASN A 146 -13.80 -24.84 10.14
C ASN A 146 -14.39 -23.46 10.40
N ILE A 147 -14.36 -22.59 9.39
CA ILE A 147 -14.99 -21.25 9.46
C ILE A 147 -16.53 -21.40 9.48
N GLU A 148 -17.08 -22.33 8.72
CA GLU A 148 -18.51 -22.58 8.72
C GLU A 148 -19.00 -22.99 10.13
N ASN A 149 -20.07 -22.33 10.60
CA ASN A 149 -20.65 -22.47 11.95
C ASN A 149 -19.71 -22.07 13.11
N SER A 150 -18.56 -21.47 12.83
CA SER A 150 -17.67 -20.93 13.86
C SER A 150 -18.14 -19.55 14.35
N LYS A 151 -17.73 -19.20 15.58
CA LYS A 151 -17.95 -17.85 16.14
C LYS A 151 -16.72 -16.99 15.92
N CYS A 152 -16.84 -16.00 15.05
CA CYS A 152 -15.75 -15.10 14.70
C CYS A 152 -15.93 -13.71 15.30
N LEU A 153 -14.89 -13.19 15.95
CA LEU A 153 -14.86 -11.81 16.44
C LEU A 153 -13.93 -10.96 15.56
N VAL A 154 -14.48 -9.93 14.94
CA VAL A 154 -13.72 -8.95 14.16
C VAL A 154 -13.56 -7.66 14.94
N THR A 155 -12.34 -7.35 15.39
CA THR A 155 -12.05 -6.16 16.19
C THR A 155 -11.83 -4.94 15.28
N GLY A 156 -12.88 -4.17 15.09
CA GLY A 156 -12.91 -2.96 14.26
C GLY A 156 -13.75 -3.13 12.99
N TYR A 157 -14.48 -2.09 12.62
CA TYR A 157 -15.32 -2.06 11.42
C TYR A 157 -14.88 -0.97 10.43
N GLY A 158 -13.56 -0.85 10.27
CA GLY A 158 -12.94 -0.04 9.21
C GLY A 158 -12.99 -0.72 7.84
N ARG A 159 -12.19 -0.24 6.89
CA ARG A 159 -12.13 -0.78 5.52
C ARG A 159 -11.87 -2.30 5.50
N CYS A 160 -10.82 -2.77 6.17
CA CYS A 160 -10.49 -4.20 6.21
C CYS A 160 -11.50 -5.00 7.03
N GLY A 161 -11.87 -4.55 8.23
CA GLY A 161 -12.81 -5.27 9.10
C GLY A 161 -14.18 -5.47 8.48
N ARG A 162 -14.67 -4.49 7.71
CA ARG A 162 -15.93 -4.61 6.98
C ARG A 162 -15.87 -5.69 5.89
N VAL A 163 -14.79 -5.71 5.10
CA VAL A 163 -14.62 -6.73 4.05
C VAL A 163 -14.43 -8.11 4.67
N LEU A 164 -13.63 -8.22 5.73
CA LEU A 164 -13.40 -9.48 6.44
C LEU A 164 -14.69 -10.03 7.03
N ALA A 165 -15.46 -9.20 7.74
CA ALA A 165 -16.75 -9.62 8.33
C ALA A 165 -17.72 -10.14 7.26
N GLN A 166 -17.83 -9.45 6.12
CA GLN A 166 -18.69 -9.88 5.03
C GLN A 166 -18.22 -11.22 4.40
N LYS A 167 -16.92 -11.43 4.25
CA LYS A 167 -16.38 -12.70 3.74
C LYS A 167 -16.66 -13.85 4.71
N LEU A 168 -16.38 -13.67 6.00
CA LEU A 168 -16.65 -14.67 7.04
C LEU A 168 -18.15 -15.05 7.12
N LEU A 169 -19.05 -14.07 7.05
CA LEU A 169 -20.50 -14.33 6.98
C LEU A 169 -20.88 -15.17 5.75
N ARG A 170 -20.29 -14.88 4.58
CA ARG A 170 -20.54 -15.67 3.35
C ARG A 170 -19.97 -17.09 3.44
N MET A 171 -18.98 -17.30 4.28
CA MET A 171 -18.42 -18.63 4.59
C MET A 171 -19.20 -19.37 5.69
N GLY A 172 -20.32 -18.82 6.15
CA GLY A 172 -21.20 -19.47 7.11
C GLY A 172 -20.82 -19.25 8.58
N ALA A 173 -19.93 -18.30 8.90
CA ALA A 173 -19.58 -17.98 10.28
C ALA A 173 -20.65 -17.13 10.98
N GLU A 174 -20.77 -17.28 12.30
CA GLU A 174 -21.45 -16.31 13.18
C GLU A 174 -20.49 -15.18 13.50
N VAL A 175 -20.68 -14.00 12.89
CA VAL A 175 -19.73 -12.90 13.02
C VAL A 175 -20.20 -11.86 14.01
N THR A 176 -19.38 -11.57 15.00
CA THR A 176 -19.50 -10.41 15.89
C THR A 176 -18.43 -9.40 15.55
N VAL A 177 -18.82 -8.13 15.45
CA VAL A 177 -17.91 -7.01 15.17
C VAL A 177 -17.84 -6.11 16.40
N THR A 178 -16.67 -5.52 16.67
CA THR A 178 -16.58 -4.40 17.61
C THR A 178 -16.25 -3.13 16.84
N ALA A 179 -16.92 -2.02 17.16
CA ALA A 179 -16.67 -0.72 16.54
C ALA A 179 -16.66 0.39 17.60
N ARG A 180 -16.01 1.52 17.27
CA ARG A 180 -15.91 2.69 18.15
C ARG A 180 -17.09 3.65 18.05
N SER A 181 -17.89 3.55 17.01
CA SER A 181 -19.03 4.43 16.80
C SER A 181 -20.31 3.65 16.59
N VAL A 182 -21.41 4.20 17.08
CA VAL A 182 -22.77 3.65 16.89
C VAL A 182 -23.11 3.51 15.41
N GLU A 183 -22.69 4.47 14.57
CA GLU A 183 -22.90 4.41 13.12
C GLU A 183 -22.21 3.19 12.47
N ALA A 184 -21.00 2.86 12.90
CA ALA A 184 -20.29 1.68 12.41
C ALA A 184 -20.96 0.38 12.87
N CYS A 185 -21.48 0.34 14.10
CA CYS A 185 -22.28 -0.79 14.60
C CYS A 185 -23.55 -0.97 13.77
N PHE A 186 -24.29 0.09 13.53
CA PHE A 186 -25.51 0.04 12.71
C PHE A 186 -25.22 -0.46 11.28
N LYS A 187 -24.13 -0.01 10.65
CA LYS A 187 -23.70 -0.52 9.35
C LYS A 187 -23.32 -2.01 9.37
N ALA A 188 -22.73 -2.48 10.48
CA ALA A 188 -22.40 -3.91 10.64
C ALA A 188 -23.67 -4.77 10.75
N GLU A 189 -24.68 -4.33 11.50
CA GLU A 189 -25.95 -5.02 11.68
C GLU A 189 -26.75 -5.10 10.38
N ILE A 190 -26.79 -4.02 9.59
CA ILE A 190 -27.35 -4.06 8.21
C ILE A 190 -26.63 -5.12 7.38
N GLY A 191 -25.31 -5.26 7.55
CA GLY A 191 -24.49 -6.29 6.91
C GLY A 191 -24.63 -7.70 7.49
N ARG A 192 -25.59 -7.92 8.44
CA ARG A 192 -25.87 -9.19 9.14
C ARG A 192 -24.78 -9.66 10.14
N ALA A 193 -23.82 -8.82 10.48
CA ALA A 193 -22.91 -9.07 11.59
C ALA A 193 -23.51 -8.48 12.87
N SER A 194 -23.45 -9.22 13.99
CA SER A 194 -23.78 -8.60 15.28
C SER A 194 -22.70 -7.59 15.65
N CYS A 195 -23.06 -6.44 16.22
CA CYS A 195 -22.08 -5.45 16.65
C CYS A 195 -22.13 -5.17 18.16
N ARG A 196 -20.98 -4.99 18.77
CA ARG A 196 -20.83 -4.47 20.12
C ARG A 196 -20.01 -3.19 20.09
N GLU A 197 -20.48 -2.18 20.77
CA GLU A 197 -19.71 -0.95 20.95
C GLU A 197 -18.46 -1.24 21.77
N ARG A 198 -17.33 -0.76 21.30
CA ARG A 198 -16.07 -0.86 22.03
C ARG A 198 -16.00 0.30 23.01
N VAL A 199 -16.12 0.00 24.31
CA VAL A 199 -15.87 0.93 25.40
C VAL A 199 -14.38 1.27 25.48
#